data_eeba0a058813fba7384fa88c9dcc940a
#
_entry.id   eeba0a058813fba7384fa88c9dcc940a
#
_cell.length_a   1.000
_cell.length_b   1.000
_cell.length_c   1.000
_cell.angle_alpha   90.00
_cell.angle_beta   90.00
_cell.angle_gamma   90.00
#
_symmetry.space_group_name_H-M   'P 1'
#
loop_
_entity.id
_entity.type
_entity.pdbx_description
1 polymer ?
#
loop_
_entity_poly.entity_id
_entity_poly.type
_entity_poly.pdbx_seq_one_letter_code
_entity_poly.pdbx_strand_id
1 'polypeptide(L)'
;MSLSTRLLATHDRRLWLGLGALALLLLGVVPALNLAVPPDSALHVPNYVVTLLGKYLCYATLALAMDLVWGYCGVLSLGHGAFFALGGYAMGMFMMRSIGTRGVYGNADLPDFMVFLNWKELPWYWLGFDHFWFAALMALAVPGALALVFGWLAFRSRITGVYLSIITQAMTYALMLAFFRNEMGFGGNNGLTDFTDILGFPLSQPSTKLGLYLLSALVLGLAFLLVRFVVTSKLGRVMMAVRDAESRVRFLGYSPTAVKLFAFTLSAMLAGLAGALYVPQVGIINPGEFSPANSIEIAIWVAVGGRGTLVGAVLGAFAVNGAKTWLTGAAPELWLFLLGALFIAVTLGLPKGLLGLLRTNKHG
;
A
#
# COMPACT_ATOMS: atom_id res chain seq x y z
N MET A 1 -5.91 -31.71 3.36
CA MET A 1 -6.06 -30.89 2.15
C MET A 1 -4.74 -30.18 1.89
N SER A 2 -4.09 -30.41 0.77
CA SER A 2 -2.78 -29.83 0.44
C SER A 2 -2.88 -28.29 0.31
N LEU A 3 -1.76 -27.57 0.43
CA LEU A 3 -1.69 -26.12 0.28
C LEU A 3 -2.25 -25.67 -1.07
N SER A 4 -1.92 -26.40 -2.12
CA SER A 4 -2.42 -26.18 -3.49
C SER A 4 -3.94 -26.30 -3.60
N THR A 5 -4.56 -27.30 -2.94
CA THR A 5 -6.01 -27.48 -2.94
C THR A 5 -6.74 -26.37 -2.20
N ARG A 6 -6.12 -25.74 -1.17
CA ARG A 6 -6.73 -24.59 -0.46
C ARG A 6 -6.67 -23.29 -1.26
N LEU A 7 -5.57 -23.06 -1.97
CA LEU A 7 -5.40 -21.90 -2.84
C LEU A 7 -6.32 -21.94 -4.06
N LEU A 8 -6.58 -23.15 -4.58
CA LEU A 8 -7.41 -23.38 -5.77
C LEU A 8 -8.89 -23.64 -5.46
N ALA A 9 -9.27 -23.76 -4.19
CA ALA A 9 -10.59 -24.19 -3.75
C ALA A 9 -11.74 -23.17 -3.93
N THR A 10 -11.56 -22.11 -4.71
CA THR A 10 -12.70 -21.35 -5.23
C THR A 10 -13.08 -21.93 -6.59
N HIS A 11 -14.31 -22.41 -6.68
CA HIS A 11 -14.91 -23.03 -7.86
C HIS A 11 -15.12 -22.07 -9.05
N ASP A 12 -14.56 -20.86 -9.02
CA ASP A 12 -14.74 -19.87 -10.07
C ASP A 12 -13.55 -19.88 -11.04
N ARG A 13 -13.59 -20.80 -12.00
CA ARG A 13 -12.64 -20.87 -13.12
C ARG A 13 -12.46 -19.50 -13.81
N ARG A 14 -13.52 -18.70 -13.87
CA ARG A 14 -13.50 -17.36 -14.48
C ARG A 14 -12.61 -16.39 -13.70
N LEU A 15 -12.64 -16.47 -12.37
CA LEU A 15 -11.74 -15.66 -11.51
C LEU A 15 -10.27 -15.96 -11.81
N TRP A 16 -9.92 -17.25 -11.90
CA TRP A 16 -8.53 -17.66 -12.19
C TRP A 16 -8.09 -17.31 -13.60
N LEU A 17 -8.99 -17.42 -14.57
CA LEU A 17 -8.72 -16.95 -15.93
C LEU A 17 -8.53 -15.44 -15.98
N GLY A 18 -9.35 -14.66 -15.26
CA GLY A 18 -9.18 -13.22 -15.15
C GLY A 18 -7.88 -12.80 -14.47
N LEU A 19 -7.51 -13.45 -13.38
CA LEU A 19 -6.22 -13.22 -12.71
C LEU A 19 -5.03 -13.62 -13.58
N GLY A 20 -5.13 -14.75 -14.30
CA GLY A 20 -4.11 -15.19 -15.25
C GLY A 20 -3.95 -14.21 -16.41
N ALA A 21 -5.06 -13.70 -16.95
CA ALA A 21 -5.05 -12.68 -18.01
C ALA A 21 -4.45 -11.36 -17.51
N LEU A 22 -4.79 -10.93 -16.29
CA LEU A 22 -4.20 -9.74 -15.68
C LEU A 22 -2.71 -9.93 -15.42
N ALA A 23 -2.28 -11.08 -14.91
CA ALA A 23 -0.87 -11.40 -14.71
C ALA A 23 -0.10 -11.44 -16.03
N LEU A 24 -0.68 -12.05 -17.09
CA LEU A 24 -0.10 -12.05 -18.43
C LEU A 24 0.06 -10.63 -18.98
N LEU A 25 -0.95 -9.80 -18.80
CA LEU A 25 -0.91 -8.40 -19.22
C LEU A 25 0.19 -7.63 -18.49
N LEU A 26 0.22 -7.73 -17.16
CA LEU A 26 1.17 -6.97 -16.34
C LEU A 26 2.61 -7.51 -16.44
N LEU A 27 2.81 -8.82 -16.45
CA LEU A 27 4.15 -9.42 -16.43
C LEU A 27 4.69 -9.77 -17.82
N GLY A 28 3.82 -9.88 -18.83
CA GLY A 28 4.18 -10.24 -20.20
C GLY A 28 4.02 -9.10 -21.18
N VAL A 29 2.78 -8.63 -21.38
CA VAL A 29 2.47 -7.66 -22.44
C VAL A 29 3.12 -6.30 -22.20
N VAL A 30 3.00 -5.72 -21.01
CA VAL A 30 3.57 -4.40 -20.69
C VAL A 30 5.10 -4.40 -20.84
N PRO A 31 5.87 -5.33 -20.27
CA PRO A 31 7.31 -5.42 -20.50
C PRO A 31 7.69 -5.65 -21.96
N ALA A 32 6.97 -6.53 -22.67
CA ALA A 32 7.23 -6.79 -24.08
C ALA A 32 7.03 -5.54 -24.96
N LEU A 33 5.96 -4.78 -24.72
CA LEU A 33 5.70 -3.53 -25.46
C LEU A 33 6.68 -2.41 -25.09
N ASN A 34 7.25 -2.44 -23.90
CA ASN A 34 8.30 -1.48 -23.51
C ASN A 34 9.67 -1.81 -24.11
N LEU A 35 10.05 -3.11 -24.15
CA LEU A 35 11.40 -3.55 -24.56
C LEU A 35 11.50 -3.85 -26.06
N ALA A 36 10.50 -4.49 -26.65
CA ALA A 36 10.58 -5.03 -28.00
C ALA A 36 10.01 -4.10 -29.07
N VAL A 37 9.20 -3.13 -28.70
CA VAL A 37 8.55 -2.21 -29.64
C VAL A 37 9.39 -0.92 -29.77
N PRO A 38 9.73 -0.48 -31.00
CA PRO A 38 10.47 0.77 -31.22
C PRO A 38 9.75 1.98 -30.62
N PRO A 39 10.50 3.00 -30.10
CA PRO A 39 9.91 4.18 -29.45
C PRO A 39 8.95 4.99 -30.32
N ASP A 40 9.12 4.94 -31.65
CA ASP A 40 8.31 5.67 -32.63
C ASP A 40 6.96 4.96 -32.93
N SER A 41 6.76 3.76 -32.42
CA SER A 41 5.52 3.00 -32.64
C SER A 41 4.42 3.43 -31.67
N ALA A 42 3.17 3.52 -32.18
CA ALA A 42 1.99 3.77 -31.33
C ALA A 42 1.73 2.70 -30.28
N LEU A 43 2.32 1.52 -30.39
CA LEU A 43 2.20 0.42 -29.44
C LEU A 43 3.31 0.43 -28.37
N HIS A 44 4.31 1.30 -28.50
CA HIS A 44 5.38 1.39 -27.51
C HIS A 44 4.84 1.92 -26.17
N VAL A 45 5.17 1.21 -25.09
CA VAL A 45 4.85 1.65 -23.72
C VAL A 45 6.03 2.48 -23.18
N PRO A 46 5.89 3.80 -23.05
CA PRO A 46 6.98 4.66 -22.57
C PRO A 46 7.37 4.38 -21.11
N ASN A 47 8.61 4.67 -20.74
CA ASN A 47 9.12 4.42 -19.39
C ASN A 47 8.34 5.14 -18.28
N TYR A 48 7.75 6.30 -18.56
CA TYR A 48 6.92 7.00 -17.58
C TYR A 48 5.63 6.22 -17.27
N VAL A 49 5.06 5.52 -18.27
CA VAL A 49 3.88 4.66 -18.07
C VAL A 49 4.25 3.44 -17.24
N VAL A 50 5.42 2.83 -17.48
CA VAL A 50 5.93 1.71 -16.66
C VAL A 50 6.06 2.13 -15.20
N THR A 51 6.66 3.30 -14.94
CA THR A 51 6.80 3.87 -13.59
C THR A 51 5.43 4.15 -12.96
N LEU A 52 4.50 4.72 -13.73
CA LEU A 52 3.13 5.01 -13.27
C LEU A 52 2.37 3.73 -12.91
N LEU A 53 2.46 2.70 -13.76
CA LEU A 53 1.85 1.40 -13.47
C LEU A 53 2.51 0.73 -12.26
N GLY A 54 3.82 0.86 -12.09
CA GLY A 54 4.54 0.41 -10.91
C GLY A 54 4.03 1.07 -9.63
N LYS A 55 3.80 2.38 -9.65
CA LYS A 55 3.13 3.11 -8.56
C LYS A 55 1.73 2.54 -8.27
N TYR A 56 0.93 2.24 -9.31
CA TYR A 56 -0.40 1.66 -9.11
C TYR A 56 -0.36 0.24 -8.54
N LEU A 57 0.66 -0.56 -8.84
CA LEU A 57 0.86 -1.87 -8.23
C LEU A 57 1.14 -1.76 -6.72
N CYS A 58 1.91 -0.75 -6.30
CA CYS A 58 2.12 -0.44 -4.87
C CYS A 58 0.80 -0.04 -4.21
N TYR A 59 0.00 0.81 -4.84
CA TYR A 59 -1.32 1.20 -4.35
C TYR A 59 -2.32 0.03 -4.32
N ALA A 60 -2.25 -0.87 -5.28
CA ALA A 60 -3.06 -2.08 -5.28
C ALA A 60 -2.69 -3.03 -4.11
N THR A 61 -1.40 -3.12 -3.78
CA THR A 61 -0.92 -3.87 -2.59
C THR A 61 -1.45 -3.22 -1.30
N LEU A 62 -1.43 -1.90 -1.22
CA LEU A 62 -1.97 -1.13 -0.09
C LEU A 62 -3.50 -1.29 0.04
N ALA A 63 -4.23 -1.25 -1.08
CA ALA A 63 -5.68 -1.49 -1.10
C ALA A 63 -6.03 -2.91 -0.66
N LEU A 64 -5.26 -3.90 -1.12
CA LEU A 64 -5.39 -5.30 -0.70
C LEU A 64 -5.16 -5.45 0.81
N ALA A 65 -4.13 -4.77 1.36
CA ALA A 65 -3.85 -4.74 2.78
C ALA A 65 -5.03 -4.18 3.57
N MET A 66 -5.62 -3.09 3.12
CA MET A 66 -6.79 -2.48 3.76
C MET A 66 -8.04 -3.37 3.66
N ASP A 67 -8.27 -4.02 2.52
CA ASP A 67 -9.41 -4.92 2.33
C ASP A 67 -9.34 -6.14 3.27
N LEU A 68 -8.15 -6.62 3.60
CA LEU A 68 -7.98 -7.68 4.60
C LEU A 68 -8.62 -7.31 5.94
N VAL A 69 -8.42 -6.10 6.41
CA VAL A 69 -8.92 -5.65 7.72
C VAL A 69 -10.36 -5.18 7.61
N TRP A 70 -10.65 -4.34 6.64
CA TRP A 70 -11.99 -3.78 6.51
C TRP A 70 -12.98 -4.75 5.89
N GLY A 71 -12.60 -5.41 4.82
CA GLY A 71 -13.47 -6.32 4.09
C GLY A 71 -13.79 -7.60 4.84
N TYR A 72 -12.79 -8.22 5.46
CA TYR A 72 -12.92 -9.54 6.10
C TYR A 72 -13.03 -9.51 7.61
N CYS A 73 -12.46 -8.50 8.28
CA CYS A 73 -12.53 -8.39 9.75
C CYS A 73 -13.50 -7.28 10.22
N GLY A 74 -14.01 -6.46 9.31
CA GLY A 74 -14.99 -5.42 9.63
C GLY A 74 -14.40 -4.18 10.32
N VAL A 75 -13.10 -4.04 10.35
CA VAL A 75 -12.38 -2.95 11.02
C VAL A 75 -11.99 -1.90 9.99
N LEU A 76 -12.69 -0.77 9.94
CA LEU A 76 -12.30 0.36 9.11
C LEU A 76 -11.21 1.16 9.83
N SER A 77 -9.99 1.09 9.30
CA SER A 77 -8.86 1.88 9.78
C SER A 77 -8.51 2.96 8.77
N LEU A 78 -8.52 4.20 9.19
CA LEU A 78 -8.00 5.33 8.42
C LEU A 78 -6.53 5.64 8.79
N GLY A 79 -5.79 4.59 9.15
CA GLY A 79 -4.37 4.64 9.53
C GLY A 79 -3.41 4.07 8.49
N HIS A 80 -3.91 3.54 7.37
CA HIS A 80 -3.10 2.82 6.39
C HIS A 80 -2.08 3.71 5.67
N GLY A 81 -2.37 5.00 5.51
CA GLY A 81 -1.40 5.98 5.00
C GLY A 81 -0.16 6.08 5.89
N ALA A 82 -0.32 6.01 7.22
CA ALA A 82 0.81 6.03 8.14
C ALA A 82 1.69 4.77 7.99
N PHE A 83 1.10 3.59 7.90
CA PHE A 83 1.85 2.35 7.73
C PHE A 83 2.60 2.33 6.40
N PHE A 84 1.97 2.81 5.34
CA PHE A 84 2.59 2.97 4.03
C PHE A 84 3.76 3.94 4.08
N ALA A 85 3.57 5.12 4.64
CA ALA A 85 4.61 6.14 4.75
C ALA A 85 5.80 5.67 5.58
N LEU A 86 5.58 5.01 6.73
CA LEU A 86 6.66 4.47 7.56
C LEU A 86 7.52 3.45 6.79
N GLY A 87 6.92 2.56 6.02
CA GLY A 87 7.67 1.65 5.16
C GLY A 87 8.43 2.38 4.06
N GLY A 88 7.84 3.43 3.49
CA GLY A 88 8.48 4.31 2.53
C GLY A 88 9.68 5.05 3.12
N TYR A 89 9.56 5.60 4.31
CA TYR A 89 10.67 6.26 5.00
C TYR A 89 11.81 5.31 5.34
N ALA A 90 11.51 4.06 5.71
CA ALA A 90 12.54 3.05 5.95
C ALA A 90 13.37 2.78 4.68
N MET A 91 12.74 2.59 3.53
CA MET A 91 13.43 2.40 2.27
C MET A 91 14.10 3.69 1.77
N GLY A 92 13.42 4.83 1.91
CA GLY A 92 13.96 6.15 1.54
C GLY A 92 15.25 6.46 2.29
N MET A 93 15.33 6.15 3.59
CA MET A 93 16.54 6.38 4.36
C MET A 93 17.71 5.48 3.94
N PHE A 94 17.44 4.22 3.59
CA PHE A 94 18.44 3.37 2.95
C PHE A 94 18.98 4.00 1.66
N MET A 95 18.10 4.47 0.79
CA MET A 95 18.50 5.09 -0.47
C MET A 95 19.27 6.40 -0.25
N MET A 96 18.88 7.23 0.72
CA MET A 96 19.63 8.44 1.10
C MET A 96 21.03 8.11 1.61
N ARG A 97 21.15 7.10 2.46
CA ARG A 97 22.45 6.69 2.99
C ARG A 97 23.35 6.02 1.95
N SER A 98 22.77 5.34 0.97
CA SER A 98 23.52 4.72 -0.13
C SER A 98 24.21 5.73 -1.05
N ILE A 99 23.77 6.99 -1.05
CA ILE A 99 24.41 8.09 -1.81
C ILE A 99 25.83 8.37 -1.25
N GLY A 100 25.97 8.47 0.08
CA GLY A 100 27.24 8.72 0.76
C GLY A 100 27.97 9.93 0.19
N THR A 101 29.27 9.76 -0.09
CA THR A 101 30.14 10.84 -0.63
C THR A 101 29.78 11.31 -2.03
N ARG A 102 28.85 10.63 -2.75
CA ARG A 102 28.34 11.04 -4.07
C ARG A 102 27.31 12.17 -4.01
N GLY A 103 26.87 12.51 -2.79
CA GLY A 103 25.93 13.60 -2.56
C GLY A 103 26.54 14.98 -2.76
N VAL A 104 25.68 16.00 -2.72
CA VAL A 104 26.06 17.41 -2.95
C VAL A 104 27.07 17.90 -1.91
N TYR A 105 26.91 17.45 -0.66
CA TYR A 105 27.81 17.85 0.45
C TYR A 105 28.97 16.88 0.67
N GLY A 106 29.02 15.75 -0.03
CA GLY A 106 30.12 14.79 0.04
C GLY A 106 30.36 14.16 1.41
N ASN A 107 29.35 14.12 2.29
CA ASN A 107 29.47 13.56 3.62
C ASN A 107 29.18 12.04 3.58
N ALA A 108 30.10 11.24 4.15
CA ALA A 108 29.95 9.79 4.19
C ALA A 108 28.98 9.31 5.27
N ASP A 109 28.85 10.06 6.37
CA ASP A 109 28.12 9.64 7.57
C ASP A 109 26.69 10.17 7.61
N LEU A 110 26.48 11.37 7.04
CA LEU A 110 25.18 12.06 7.07
C LEU A 110 24.61 12.22 5.68
N PRO A 111 23.32 11.90 5.48
CA PRO A 111 22.60 12.23 4.25
C PRO A 111 22.57 13.75 3.99
N ASP A 112 22.52 14.14 2.72
CA ASP A 112 22.58 15.54 2.28
C ASP A 112 21.53 16.42 2.97
N PHE A 113 20.29 15.94 3.14
CA PHE A 113 19.25 16.72 3.80
C PHE A 113 19.56 17.01 5.27
N MET A 114 20.27 16.10 5.97
CA MET A 114 20.70 16.32 7.35
C MET A 114 21.82 17.34 7.43
N VAL A 115 22.79 17.26 6.50
CA VAL A 115 23.85 18.27 6.41
C VAL A 115 23.26 19.65 6.14
N PHE A 116 22.31 19.75 5.22
CA PHE A 116 21.56 20.99 4.93
C PHE A 116 20.84 21.55 6.18
N LEU A 117 20.28 20.68 7.00
CA LEU A 117 19.58 21.04 8.25
C LEU A 117 20.54 21.22 9.45
N ASN A 118 21.87 21.25 9.22
CA ASN A 118 22.90 21.41 10.24
C ASN A 118 22.95 20.31 11.31
N TRP A 119 22.56 19.10 10.99
CA TRP A 119 22.76 17.94 11.83
C TRP A 119 24.26 17.63 11.94
N LYS A 120 24.72 17.30 13.14
CA LYS A 120 26.15 16.98 13.39
C LYS A 120 26.40 15.47 13.46
N GLU A 121 25.40 14.72 13.89
CA GLU A 121 25.48 13.28 14.08
C GLU A 121 24.20 12.60 13.58
N LEU A 122 24.35 11.35 13.15
CA LEU A 122 23.19 10.54 12.73
C LEU A 122 22.40 10.10 13.97
N PRO A 123 21.09 10.38 14.04
CA PRO A 123 20.25 9.89 15.13
C PRO A 123 20.27 8.36 15.24
N TRP A 124 20.20 7.86 16.47
CA TRP A 124 20.29 6.42 16.77
C TRP A 124 19.25 5.57 16.02
N TYR A 125 18.06 6.11 15.76
CA TYR A 125 16.99 5.39 15.06
C TYR A 125 17.24 5.24 13.55
N TRP A 126 18.26 5.92 13.00
CA TRP A 126 18.71 5.75 11.62
C TRP A 126 19.95 4.85 11.49
N LEU A 127 20.47 4.34 12.59
CA LEU A 127 21.58 3.38 12.56
C LEU A 127 21.12 2.08 11.90
N GLY A 128 22.00 1.50 11.06
CA GLY A 128 21.72 0.25 10.34
C GLY A 128 21.02 0.42 8.97
N PHE A 129 20.49 1.60 8.66
CA PHE A 129 19.85 1.85 7.35
C PHE A 129 20.84 2.04 6.19
N ASP A 130 22.10 1.80 6.38
CA ASP A 130 23.12 1.57 5.36
C ASP A 130 23.02 0.17 4.71
N HIS A 131 22.33 -0.76 5.39
CA HIS A 131 22.12 -2.12 4.91
C HIS A 131 20.71 -2.32 4.36
N PHE A 132 20.61 -2.77 3.11
CA PHE A 132 19.32 -3.01 2.44
C PHE A 132 18.39 -3.96 3.20
N TRP A 133 18.94 -5.09 3.70
CA TRP A 133 18.13 -6.07 4.42
C TRP A 133 17.58 -5.54 5.74
N PHE A 134 18.32 -4.66 6.39
CA PHE A 134 17.84 -4.00 7.60
C PHE A 134 16.68 -3.05 7.26
N ALA A 135 16.82 -2.22 6.21
CA ALA A 135 15.75 -1.33 5.75
C ALA A 135 14.50 -2.11 5.31
N ALA A 136 14.69 -3.20 4.57
CA ALA A 136 13.59 -4.07 4.15
C ALA A 136 12.87 -4.72 5.35
N LEU A 137 13.62 -5.15 6.38
CA LEU A 137 13.04 -5.65 7.62
C LEU A 137 12.28 -4.53 8.36
N MET A 138 12.86 -3.35 8.48
CA MET A 138 12.23 -2.21 9.16
C MET A 138 11.00 -1.71 8.43
N ALA A 139 10.95 -1.79 7.11
CA ALA A 139 9.76 -1.47 6.32
C ALA A 139 8.54 -2.36 6.66
N LEU A 140 8.76 -3.54 7.20
CA LEU A 140 7.73 -4.43 7.73
C LEU A 140 7.55 -4.27 9.24
N ALA A 141 8.65 -4.23 9.98
CA ALA A 141 8.66 -4.28 11.43
C ALA A 141 8.12 -2.99 12.07
N VAL A 142 8.47 -1.81 11.56
CA VAL A 142 8.05 -0.53 12.14
C VAL A 142 6.53 -0.33 12.01
N PRO A 143 5.92 -0.43 10.81
CA PRO A 143 4.46 -0.33 10.71
C PRO A 143 3.75 -1.49 11.42
N GLY A 144 4.33 -2.70 11.41
CA GLY A 144 3.81 -3.85 12.14
C GLY A 144 3.81 -3.65 13.66
N ALA A 145 4.91 -3.14 14.23
CA ALA A 145 5.02 -2.83 15.65
C ALA A 145 4.06 -1.71 16.06
N LEU A 146 3.97 -0.64 15.27
CA LEU A 146 3.00 0.44 15.50
C LEU A 146 1.57 -0.11 15.51
N ALA A 147 1.21 -0.91 14.51
CA ALA A 147 -0.12 -1.53 14.44
C ALA A 147 -0.38 -2.50 15.60
N LEU A 148 0.63 -3.26 16.02
CA LEU A 148 0.52 -4.19 17.13
C LEU A 148 0.24 -3.42 18.44
N VAL A 149 1.04 -2.42 18.76
CA VAL A 149 0.91 -1.63 20.00
C VAL A 149 -0.40 -0.84 19.99
N PHE A 150 -0.62 -0.06 18.94
CA PHE A 150 -1.82 0.78 18.82
C PHE A 150 -3.09 -0.08 18.75
N GLY A 151 -3.09 -1.13 17.94
CA GLY A 151 -4.21 -2.06 17.81
C GLY A 151 -4.50 -2.80 19.10
N TRP A 152 -3.46 -3.23 19.83
CA TRP A 152 -3.65 -3.88 21.13
C TRP A 152 -4.34 -2.96 22.14
N LEU A 153 -3.90 -1.69 22.24
CA LEU A 153 -4.54 -0.70 23.11
C LEU A 153 -6.01 -0.44 22.70
N ALA A 154 -6.26 -0.21 21.40
CA ALA A 154 -7.57 0.11 20.88
C ALA A 154 -8.56 -1.07 21.03
N PHE A 155 -8.16 -2.29 20.65
CA PHE A 155 -9.05 -3.44 20.69
C PHE A 155 -9.26 -3.96 22.11
N ARG A 156 -8.26 -3.83 23.00
CA ARG A 156 -8.40 -4.14 24.43
C ARG A 156 -9.40 -3.21 25.11
N SER A 157 -9.40 -1.93 24.74
CA SER A 157 -10.36 -0.93 25.23
C SER A 157 -11.74 -1.05 24.57
N ARG A 158 -11.97 -2.09 23.76
CA ARG A 158 -13.23 -2.38 23.04
C ARG A 158 -13.69 -1.23 22.16
N ILE A 159 -12.76 -0.44 21.64
CA ILE A 159 -13.05 0.61 20.68
C ILE A 159 -13.41 -0.05 19.35
N THR A 160 -14.57 0.29 18.79
CA THR A 160 -15.09 -0.30 17.56
C THR A 160 -15.76 0.74 16.67
N GLY A 161 -16.01 0.37 15.39
CA GLY A 161 -16.77 1.20 14.46
C GLY A 161 -16.08 2.52 14.17
N VAL A 162 -16.86 3.59 14.13
CA VAL A 162 -16.41 4.94 13.75
C VAL A 162 -15.34 5.50 14.68
N TYR A 163 -15.40 5.18 15.97
CA TYR A 163 -14.39 5.65 16.94
C TYR A 163 -12.99 5.13 16.59
N LEU A 164 -12.88 3.90 16.14
CA LEU A 164 -11.59 3.36 15.72
C LEU A 164 -11.06 4.07 14.49
N SER A 165 -11.92 4.38 13.52
CA SER A 165 -11.53 5.14 12.33
C SER A 165 -11.01 6.53 12.70
N ILE A 166 -11.69 7.23 13.62
CA ILE A 166 -11.27 8.56 14.10
C ILE A 166 -9.91 8.49 14.81
N ILE A 167 -9.71 7.51 15.70
CA ILE A 167 -8.45 7.39 16.45
C ILE A 167 -7.28 7.02 15.52
N THR A 168 -7.50 6.13 14.55
CA THR A 168 -6.47 5.79 13.56
C THR A 168 -6.14 6.98 12.66
N GLN A 169 -7.12 7.82 12.34
CA GLN A 169 -6.91 9.06 11.60
C GLN A 169 -6.14 10.10 12.44
N ALA A 170 -6.46 10.23 13.72
CA ALA A 170 -5.70 11.07 14.63
C ALA A 170 -4.24 10.63 14.76
N MET A 171 -3.98 9.31 14.80
CA MET A 171 -2.63 8.74 14.79
C MET A 171 -1.87 9.15 13.52
N THR A 172 -2.47 9.05 12.32
CA THR A 172 -1.79 9.47 11.08
C THR A 172 -1.47 10.95 11.10
N TYR A 173 -2.39 11.78 11.56
CA TYR A 173 -2.19 13.23 11.64
C TYR A 173 -1.08 13.60 12.64
N ALA A 174 -1.03 12.93 13.78
CA ALA A 174 0.03 13.14 14.77
C ALA A 174 1.42 12.76 14.21
N LEU A 175 1.51 11.63 13.49
CA LEU A 175 2.73 11.23 12.80
C LEU A 175 3.09 12.23 11.69
N MET A 176 2.14 12.68 10.90
CA MET A 176 2.37 13.70 9.88
C MET A 176 3.04 14.94 10.49
N LEU A 177 2.48 15.47 11.59
CA LEU A 177 3.03 16.63 12.27
C LEU A 177 4.43 16.38 12.84
N ALA A 178 4.70 15.18 13.35
CA ALA A 178 6.02 14.80 13.83
C ALA A 178 7.05 14.77 12.68
N PHE A 179 6.68 14.19 11.54
CA PHE A 179 7.57 14.06 10.39
C PHE A 179 7.79 15.39 9.65
N PHE A 180 6.89 16.36 9.78
CA PHE A 180 7.10 17.71 9.27
C PHE A 180 8.17 18.50 10.03
N ARG A 181 8.52 18.08 11.26
CA ARG A 181 9.51 18.78 12.05
C ARG A 181 10.94 18.44 11.60
N ASN A 182 11.72 19.47 11.29
CA ASN A 182 13.13 19.33 10.90
C ASN A 182 13.98 18.71 12.01
N GLU A 183 13.64 19.00 13.26
CA GLU A 183 14.34 18.52 14.46
C GLU A 183 14.16 17.01 14.69
N MET A 184 13.22 16.38 13.99
CA MET A 184 12.96 14.94 14.08
C MET A 184 13.78 14.11 13.08
N GLY A 185 14.60 14.75 12.22
CA GLY A 185 15.51 14.04 11.30
C GLY A 185 14.83 13.22 10.19
N PHE A 186 13.60 13.60 9.78
CA PHE A 186 12.83 12.93 8.72
C PHE A 186 12.77 13.73 7.42
N GLY A 187 13.61 14.77 7.27
CA GLY A 187 13.64 15.61 6.07
C GLY A 187 12.62 16.75 6.06
N GLY A 188 11.81 16.90 7.11
CA GLY A 188 10.84 17.99 7.26
C GLY A 188 9.86 18.07 6.11
N ASN A 189 9.52 19.29 5.67
CA ASN A 189 8.54 19.52 4.60
C ASN A 189 8.90 18.86 3.26
N ASN A 190 10.18 18.82 2.93
CA ASN A 190 10.65 18.24 1.66
C ASN A 190 10.66 16.70 1.70
N GLY A 191 10.74 16.11 2.88
CA GLY A 191 10.91 14.67 3.03
C GLY A 191 12.28 14.19 2.56
N LEU A 192 12.31 12.98 2.01
CA LEU A 192 13.50 12.36 1.43
C LEU A 192 13.33 12.33 -0.09
N THR A 193 14.27 12.95 -0.82
CA THR A 193 14.23 13.12 -2.28
C THR A 193 15.60 12.89 -2.89
N ASP A 194 15.71 13.07 -4.21
CA ASP A 194 16.99 13.05 -4.95
C ASP A 194 17.75 11.73 -4.85
N PHE A 195 17.02 10.64 -4.80
CA PHE A 195 17.58 9.29 -4.83
C PHE A 195 18.27 9.04 -6.18
N THR A 196 19.52 8.60 -6.13
CA THR A 196 20.32 8.36 -7.35
C THR A 196 20.21 6.93 -7.84
N ASP A 197 20.29 5.97 -6.93
CA ASP A 197 20.32 4.54 -7.25
C ASP A 197 19.72 3.70 -6.12
N ILE A 198 19.43 2.45 -6.46
CA ILE A 198 19.07 1.40 -5.51
C ILE A 198 19.97 0.18 -5.76
N LEU A 199 20.70 -0.28 -4.74
CA LEU A 199 21.64 -1.40 -4.82
C LEU A 199 22.65 -1.27 -5.99
N GLY A 200 23.09 -0.04 -6.30
CA GLY A 200 24.00 0.25 -7.40
C GLY A 200 23.35 0.34 -8.78
N PHE A 201 22.03 0.16 -8.89
CA PHE A 201 21.28 0.35 -10.14
C PHE A 201 20.74 1.78 -10.22
N PRO A 202 21.20 2.62 -11.17
CA PRO A 202 20.69 3.98 -11.29
C PRO A 202 19.19 4.02 -11.60
N LEU A 203 18.43 4.84 -10.87
CA LEU A 203 16.97 4.98 -11.06
C LEU A 203 16.59 5.62 -12.38
N SER A 204 17.52 6.33 -13.03
CA SER A 204 17.32 6.92 -14.35
C SER A 204 17.23 5.87 -15.46
N GLN A 205 17.81 4.69 -15.28
CA GLN A 205 17.87 3.66 -16.31
C GLN A 205 16.51 3.00 -16.55
N PRO A 206 16.11 2.80 -17.84
CA PRO A 206 14.87 2.10 -18.18
C PRO A 206 14.79 0.68 -17.62
N SER A 207 15.91 -0.05 -17.62
CA SER A 207 16.00 -1.41 -17.05
C SER A 207 15.69 -1.44 -15.56
N THR A 208 16.17 -0.45 -14.79
CA THR A 208 15.88 -0.34 -13.35
C THR A 208 14.40 -0.07 -13.11
N LYS A 209 13.80 0.85 -13.88
CA LYS A 209 12.36 1.15 -13.80
C LYS A 209 11.50 -0.06 -14.09
N LEU A 210 11.86 -0.82 -15.13
CA LEU A 210 11.18 -2.07 -15.48
C LEU A 210 11.37 -3.14 -14.39
N GLY A 211 12.58 -3.26 -13.84
CA GLY A 211 12.87 -4.18 -12.73
C GLY A 211 12.03 -3.88 -11.49
N LEU A 212 11.92 -2.61 -11.10
CA LEU A 212 11.08 -2.15 -9.99
C LEU A 212 9.59 -2.42 -10.24
N TYR A 213 9.13 -2.17 -11.46
CA TYR A 213 7.77 -2.51 -11.89
C TYR A 213 7.47 -4.00 -11.75
N LEU A 214 8.35 -4.87 -12.29
CA LEU A 214 8.20 -6.32 -12.21
C LEU A 214 8.25 -6.82 -10.77
N LEU A 215 9.14 -6.25 -9.94
CA LEU A 215 9.20 -6.54 -8.51
C LEU A 215 7.89 -6.19 -7.81
N SER A 216 7.32 -5.03 -8.10
CA SER A 216 6.04 -4.61 -7.52
C SER A 216 4.88 -5.51 -7.95
N ALA A 217 4.87 -5.95 -9.22
CA ALA A 217 3.87 -6.89 -9.71
C ALA A 217 4.01 -8.28 -9.05
N LEU A 218 5.25 -8.75 -8.86
CA LEU A 218 5.53 -9.99 -8.13
C LEU A 218 5.06 -9.90 -6.68
N VAL A 219 5.41 -8.80 -5.99
CA VAL A 219 5.01 -8.59 -4.58
C VAL A 219 3.51 -8.48 -4.44
N LEU A 220 2.81 -7.80 -5.34
CA LEU A 220 1.34 -7.78 -5.36
C LEU A 220 0.77 -9.21 -5.52
N GLY A 221 1.33 -10.00 -6.42
CA GLY A 221 0.95 -11.40 -6.61
C GLY A 221 1.14 -12.24 -5.34
N LEU A 222 2.30 -12.12 -4.70
CA LEU A 222 2.61 -12.82 -3.44
C LEU A 222 1.72 -12.34 -2.29
N ALA A 223 1.49 -11.03 -2.16
CA ALA A 223 0.59 -10.45 -1.16
C ALA A 223 -0.85 -10.94 -1.38
N PHE A 224 -1.30 -11.00 -2.64
CA PHE A 224 -2.62 -11.54 -2.99
C PHE A 224 -2.75 -13.01 -2.58
N LEU A 225 -1.76 -13.84 -2.87
CA LEU A 225 -1.76 -15.26 -2.48
C LEU A 225 -1.73 -15.42 -0.95
N LEU A 226 -0.93 -14.62 -0.25
CA LEU A 226 -0.85 -14.62 1.21
C LEU A 226 -2.21 -14.26 1.83
N VAL A 227 -2.79 -13.13 1.43
CA VAL A 227 -4.08 -12.66 1.95
C VAL A 227 -5.18 -13.66 1.63
N ARG A 228 -5.19 -14.20 0.40
CA ARG A 228 -6.13 -15.25 0.01
C ARG A 228 -5.97 -16.51 0.87
N PHE A 229 -4.73 -16.95 1.13
CA PHE A 229 -4.48 -18.09 2.03
C PHE A 229 -5.04 -17.84 3.43
N VAL A 230 -4.82 -16.65 3.99
CA VAL A 230 -5.35 -16.26 5.30
C VAL A 230 -6.88 -16.28 5.30
N VAL A 231 -7.50 -15.65 4.32
CA VAL A 231 -8.96 -15.49 4.24
C VAL A 231 -9.69 -16.82 3.99
N THR A 232 -9.09 -17.74 3.23
CA THR A 232 -9.68 -19.06 2.98
C THR A 232 -9.41 -20.08 4.12
N SER A 233 -8.56 -19.74 5.07
CA SER A 233 -8.21 -20.58 6.22
C SER A 233 -9.34 -20.63 7.28
N LYS A 234 -9.10 -21.42 8.34
CA LYS A 234 -9.98 -21.40 9.53
C LYS A 234 -10.01 -20.01 10.17
N LEU A 235 -8.85 -19.33 10.22
CA LEU A 235 -8.73 -17.98 10.76
C LEU A 235 -9.58 -16.98 9.95
N GLY A 236 -9.56 -17.05 8.63
CA GLY A 236 -10.38 -16.18 7.77
C GLY A 236 -11.88 -16.34 8.03
N ARG A 237 -12.35 -17.56 8.29
CA ARG A 237 -13.75 -17.80 8.70
C ARG A 237 -14.07 -17.16 10.04
N VAL A 238 -13.14 -17.21 11.00
CA VAL A 238 -13.31 -16.55 12.30
C VAL A 238 -13.27 -15.03 12.12
N MET A 239 -12.41 -14.48 11.25
CA MET A 239 -12.39 -13.05 10.91
C MET A 239 -13.76 -12.58 10.40
N MET A 240 -14.35 -13.29 9.44
CA MET A 240 -15.70 -12.97 8.94
C MET A 240 -16.77 -13.09 10.01
N ALA A 241 -16.70 -14.10 10.88
CA ALA A 241 -17.61 -14.24 11.99
C ALA A 241 -17.48 -13.09 13.02
N VAL A 242 -16.25 -12.61 13.27
CA VAL A 242 -16.00 -11.41 14.11
C VAL A 242 -16.62 -10.17 13.48
N ARG A 243 -16.50 -10.01 12.15
CA ARG A 243 -17.10 -8.90 11.40
C ARG A 243 -18.63 -8.90 11.53
N ASP A 244 -19.25 -10.07 11.39
CA ASP A 244 -20.70 -10.18 11.28
C ASP A 244 -21.38 -10.26 12.66
N ALA A 245 -20.73 -10.90 13.68
CA ALA A 245 -21.32 -11.10 15.01
C ALA A 245 -20.25 -11.28 16.11
N GLU A 246 -19.51 -10.22 16.43
CA GLU A 246 -18.39 -10.25 17.39
C GLU A 246 -18.77 -10.86 18.75
N SER A 247 -19.94 -10.53 19.30
CA SER A 247 -20.43 -11.05 20.58
C SER A 247 -20.58 -12.57 20.53
N ARG A 248 -21.17 -13.12 19.47
CA ARG A 248 -21.36 -14.57 19.31
C ARG A 248 -20.04 -15.32 19.23
N VAL A 249 -19.04 -14.76 18.54
CA VAL A 249 -17.69 -15.36 18.43
C VAL A 249 -17.03 -15.46 19.80
N ARG A 250 -17.26 -14.47 20.66
CA ARG A 250 -16.76 -14.46 22.04
C ARG A 250 -17.37 -15.57 22.89
N PHE A 251 -18.68 -15.82 22.75
CA PHE A 251 -19.36 -16.92 23.43
C PHE A 251 -18.86 -18.31 22.98
N LEU A 252 -18.35 -18.42 21.75
CA LEU A 252 -17.76 -19.66 21.26
C LEU A 252 -16.30 -19.88 21.73
N GLY A 253 -15.78 -19.03 22.64
CA GLY A 253 -14.44 -19.15 23.21
C GLY A 253 -13.31 -18.57 22.37
N TYR A 254 -13.58 -17.92 21.23
CA TYR A 254 -12.56 -17.20 20.46
C TYR A 254 -12.32 -15.81 21.04
N SER A 255 -11.09 -15.30 20.87
CA SER A 255 -10.74 -13.93 21.23
C SER A 255 -10.87 -13.00 20.01
N PRO A 256 -11.94 -12.18 19.89
CA PRO A 256 -12.06 -11.22 18.79
C PRO A 256 -10.91 -10.22 18.75
N THR A 257 -10.40 -9.82 19.93
CA THR A 257 -9.24 -8.91 20.06
C THR A 257 -8.01 -9.46 19.37
N ALA A 258 -7.66 -10.73 19.61
CA ALA A 258 -6.49 -11.37 18.99
C ALA A 258 -6.66 -11.48 17.46
N VAL A 259 -7.87 -11.82 17.00
CA VAL A 259 -8.18 -11.94 15.56
C VAL A 259 -8.07 -10.59 14.86
N LYS A 260 -8.65 -9.52 15.43
CA LYS A 260 -8.55 -8.16 14.91
C LYS A 260 -7.10 -7.67 14.90
N LEU A 261 -6.37 -7.92 16.00
CA LEU A 261 -4.97 -7.51 16.14
C LEU A 261 -4.08 -8.19 15.09
N PHE A 262 -4.24 -9.49 14.87
CA PHE A 262 -3.54 -10.24 13.84
C PHE A 262 -3.80 -9.63 12.45
N ALA A 263 -5.08 -9.44 12.08
CA ALA A 263 -5.46 -8.90 10.78
C ALA A 263 -4.90 -7.48 10.59
N PHE A 264 -4.97 -6.64 11.62
CA PHE A 264 -4.50 -5.27 11.60
C PHE A 264 -2.98 -5.18 11.46
N THR A 265 -2.23 -5.99 12.22
CA THR A 265 -0.77 -6.04 12.14
C THR A 265 -0.29 -6.56 10.80
N LEU A 266 -0.87 -7.65 10.29
CA LEU A 266 -0.51 -8.19 8.97
C LEU A 266 -0.80 -7.18 7.86
N SER A 267 -1.94 -6.49 7.92
CA SER A 267 -2.30 -5.43 6.99
C SER A 267 -1.31 -4.27 7.02
N ALA A 268 -0.89 -3.82 8.21
CA ALA A 268 0.10 -2.76 8.38
C ALA A 268 1.46 -3.14 7.80
N MET A 269 1.90 -4.39 7.98
CA MET A 269 3.13 -4.90 7.37
C MET A 269 3.05 -4.89 5.84
N LEU A 270 1.94 -5.31 5.25
CA LEU A 270 1.73 -5.25 3.80
C LEU A 270 1.68 -3.81 3.29
N ALA A 271 1.07 -2.89 4.05
CA ALA A 271 1.07 -1.47 3.72
C ALA A 271 2.48 -0.87 3.75
N GLY A 272 3.30 -1.22 4.74
CA GLY A 272 4.70 -0.80 4.82
C GLY A 272 5.54 -1.34 3.66
N LEU A 273 5.34 -2.61 3.30
CA LEU A 273 5.98 -3.20 2.13
C LEU A 273 5.62 -2.46 0.83
N ALA A 274 4.35 -2.10 0.67
CA ALA A 274 3.89 -1.30 -0.47
C ALA A 274 4.57 0.08 -0.51
N GLY A 275 4.74 0.73 0.65
CA GLY A 275 5.46 2.00 0.78
C GLY A 275 6.94 1.89 0.43
N ALA A 276 7.61 0.82 0.87
CA ALA A 276 9.01 0.57 0.54
C ALA A 276 9.23 0.38 -0.98
N LEU A 277 8.30 -0.26 -1.67
CA LEU A 277 8.35 -0.42 -3.14
C LEU A 277 7.98 0.86 -3.90
N TYR A 278 7.17 1.71 -3.29
CA TYR A 278 6.72 2.97 -3.89
C TYR A 278 7.85 3.98 -4.04
N VAL A 279 8.70 4.11 -3.02
CA VAL A 279 9.74 5.14 -2.97
C VAL A 279 10.72 5.10 -4.15
N PRO A 280 11.34 3.96 -4.50
CA PRO A 280 12.28 3.93 -5.63
C PRO A 280 11.59 4.15 -6.99
N GLN A 281 10.27 3.99 -7.09
CA GLN A 281 9.53 4.24 -8.32
C GLN A 281 9.15 5.71 -8.48
N VAL A 282 8.78 6.38 -7.38
CA VAL A 282 8.30 7.78 -7.42
C VAL A 282 9.44 8.77 -7.20
N GLY A 283 10.52 8.34 -6.53
CA GLY A 283 11.69 9.17 -6.27
C GLY A 283 11.54 10.16 -5.12
N ILE A 284 10.47 10.04 -4.33
CA ILE A 284 10.22 10.90 -3.17
C ILE A 284 9.39 10.18 -2.12
N ILE A 285 9.65 10.50 -0.86
CA ILE A 285 8.74 10.24 0.26
C ILE A 285 8.71 11.47 1.16
N ASN A 286 7.55 12.02 1.42
CA ASN A 286 7.38 13.21 2.25
C ASN A 286 6.27 13.01 3.30
N PRO A 287 6.19 13.88 4.33
CA PRO A 287 5.19 13.76 5.38
C PRO A 287 3.74 13.84 4.89
N GLY A 288 3.49 14.38 3.69
CA GLY A 288 2.17 14.41 3.08
C GLY A 288 1.57 13.01 2.86
N GLU A 289 2.40 11.97 2.77
CA GLU A 289 1.91 10.59 2.65
C GLU A 289 1.18 10.10 3.93
N PHE A 290 1.47 10.68 5.09
CA PHE A 290 0.71 10.45 6.32
C PHE A 290 -0.64 11.19 6.33
N SER A 291 -0.95 12.01 5.35
CA SER A 291 -2.16 12.83 5.36
C SER A 291 -3.43 11.98 5.56
N PRO A 292 -4.37 12.43 6.39
CA PRO A 292 -5.67 11.79 6.54
C PRO A 292 -6.40 11.60 5.21
N ALA A 293 -6.24 12.53 4.27
CA ALA A 293 -6.82 12.46 2.94
C ALA A 293 -6.35 11.21 2.17
N ASN A 294 -5.06 10.88 2.24
CA ASN A 294 -4.51 9.67 1.61
C ASN A 294 -5.13 8.39 2.20
N SER A 295 -5.30 8.33 3.52
CA SER A 295 -5.96 7.19 4.17
C SER A 295 -7.42 7.04 3.76
N ILE A 296 -8.15 8.14 3.57
CA ILE A 296 -9.52 8.14 3.06
C ILE A 296 -9.53 7.68 1.60
N GLU A 297 -8.58 8.16 0.78
CA GLU A 297 -8.46 7.76 -0.62
C GLU A 297 -8.23 6.24 -0.77
N ILE A 298 -7.41 5.63 0.09
CA ILE A 298 -7.22 4.17 0.13
C ILE A 298 -8.55 3.45 0.42
N ALA A 299 -9.35 3.96 1.36
CA ALA A 299 -10.68 3.41 1.63
C ALA A 299 -11.62 3.51 0.42
N ILE A 300 -11.55 4.61 -0.32
CA ILE A 300 -12.31 4.79 -1.57
C ILE A 300 -11.93 3.73 -2.60
N TRP A 301 -10.63 3.43 -2.78
CA TRP A 301 -10.20 2.38 -3.72
C TRP A 301 -10.85 1.03 -3.40
N VAL A 302 -10.85 0.64 -2.13
CA VAL A 302 -11.46 -0.61 -1.67
C VAL A 302 -12.97 -0.59 -1.82
N ALA A 303 -13.64 0.53 -1.51
CA ALA A 303 -15.08 0.69 -1.64
C ALA A 303 -15.52 0.62 -3.11
N VAL A 304 -14.85 1.37 -3.99
CA VAL A 304 -15.12 1.39 -5.44
C VAL A 304 -14.93 0.01 -6.05
N GLY A 305 -13.86 -0.66 -5.71
CA GLY A 305 -13.58 -2.01 -6.23
C GLY A 305 -14.55 -3.07 -5.75
N GLY A 306 -14.99 -2.97 -4.51
CA GLY A 306 -15.88 -3.91 -3.83
C GLY A 306 -15.25 -4.54 -2.59
N ARG A 307 -15.62 -4.02 -1.43
CA ARG A 307 -15.14 -4.44 -0.12
C ARG A 307 -15.35 -5.95 0.12
N GLY A 308 -14.33 -6.62 0.67
CA GLY A 308 -14.37 -8.06 0.94
C GLY A 308 -14.21 -8.91 -0.32
N THR A 309 -13.64 -8.31 -1.37
CA THR A 309 -13.32 -9.02 -2.60
C THR A 309 -11.90 -8.66 -3.02
N LEU A 310 -10.93 -9.48 -2.72
CA LEU A 310 -9.51 -9.19 -2.94
C LEU A 310 -9.20 -8.62 -4.33
N VAL A 311 -9.82 -9.18 -5.36
CA VAL A 311 -9.70 -8.70 -6.75
C VAL A 311 -10.31 -7.31 -6.91
N GLY A 312 -11.44 -7.04 -6.23
CA GLY A 312 -12.07 -5.72 -6.23
C GLY A 312 -11.15 -4.64 -5.70
N ALA A 313 -10.52 -4.87 -4.55
CA ALA A 313 -9.60 -3.90 -3.97
C ALA A 313 -8.47 -3.54 -4.95
N VAL A 314 -7.88 -4.54 -5.64
CA VAL A 314 -6.85 -4.33 -6.67
C VAL A 314 -7.40 -3.51 -7.84
N LEU A 315 -8.54 -3.93 -8.41
CA LEU A 315 -9.15 -3.23 -9.56
C LEU A 315 -9.60 -1.81 -9.19
N GLY A 316 -10.11 -1.61 -7.97
CA GLY A 316 -10.50 -0.30 -7.48
C GLY A 316 -9.32 0.66 -7.36
N ALA A 317 -8.16 0.17 -6.87
CA ALA A 317 -6.93 0.96 -6.84
C ALA A 317 -6.51 1.41 -8.24
N PHE A 318 -6.49 0.52 -9.23
CA PHE A 318 -6.18 0.86 -10.61
C PHE A 318 -7.21 1.83 -11.23
N ALA A 319 -8.50 1.56 -11.04
CA ALA A 319 -9.57 2.38 -11.62
C ALA A 319 -9.55 3.82 -11.07
N VAL A 320 -9.48 3.98 -9.74
CA VAL A 320 -9.50 5.31 -9.11
C VAL A 320 -8.22 6.09 -9.42
N ASN A 321 -7.03 5.44 -9.32
CA ASN A 321 -5.77 6.12 -9.60
C ASN A 321 -5.58 6.40 -11.10
N GLY A 322 -6.08 5.54 -11.99
CA GLY A 322 -6.14 5.81 -13.42
C GLY A 322 -7.03 7.01 -13.75
N ALA A 323 -8.24 7.04 -13.18
CA ALA A 323 -9.14 8.18 -13.30
C ALA A 323 -8.53 9.46 -12.71
N LYS A 324 -7.86 9.37 -11.54
CA LYS A 324 -7.13 10.49 -10.93
C LYS A 324 -6.09 11.07 -11.86
N THR A 325 -5.23 10.22 -12.41
CA THR A 325 -4.16 10.67 -13.30
C THR A 325 -4.71 11.33 -14.57
N TRP A 326 -5.77 10.76 -15.15
CA TRP A 326 -6.42 11.36 -16.31
C TRP A 326 -7.08 12.71 -15.99
N LEU A 327 -7.85 12.78 -14.88
CA LEU A 327 -8.54 13.98 -14.44
C LEU A 327 -7.58 15.10 -14.04
N THR A 328 -6.48 14.77 -13.36
CA THR A 328 -5.47 15.75 -12.94
C THR A 328 -4.78 16.38 -14.16
N GLY A 329 -4.66 15.62 -15.27
CA GLY A 329 -4.16 16.17 -16.54
C GLY A 329 -5.19 17.01 -17.28
N ALA A 330 -6.48 16.64 -17.24
CA ALA A 330 -7.54 17.30 -18.00
C ALA A 330 -8.20 18.47 -17.23
N ALA A 331 -8.37 18.35 -15.90
CA ALA A 331 -9.07 19.33 -15.07
C ALA A 331 -8.55 19.26 -13.61
N PRO A 332 -7.35 19.78 -13.32
CA PRO A 332 -6.69 19.62 -12.01
C PRO A 332 -7.47 20.22 -10.85
N GLU A 333 -8.26 21.26 -11.07
CA GLU A 333 -9.06 21.91 -10.02
C GLU A 333 -10.29 21.12 -9.61
N LEU A 334 -10.81 20.26 -10.50
CA LEU A 334 -12.06 19.51 -10.26
C LEU A 334 -11.82 18.13 -9.63
N TRP A 335 -10.59 17.66 -9.60
CA TRP A 335 -10.23 16.31 -9.16
C TRP A 335 -10.77 15.96 -7.76
N LEU A 336 -10.60 16.84 -6.77
CA LEU A 336 -11.07 16.60 -5.39
C LEU A 336 -12.59 16.51 -5.30
N PHE A 337 -13.29 17.37 -6.03
CA PHE A 337 -14.76 17.34 -6.10
C PHE A 337 -15.27 16.06 -6.76
N LEU A 338 -14.61 15.63 -7.82
CA LEU A 338 -14.97 14.39 -8.52
C LEU A 338 -14.67 13.15 -7.69
N LEU A 339 -13.59 13.15 -6.89
CA LEU A 339 -13.31 12.08 -5.94
C LEU A 339 -14.41 11.99 -4.87
N GLY A 340 -14.81 13.13 -4.31
CA GLY A 340 -15.91 13.19 -3.35
C GLY A 340 -17.24 12.71 -3.95
N ALA A 341 -17.57 13.17 -5.16
CA ALA A 341 -18.75 12.72 -5.88
C ALA A 341 -18.72 11.22 -6.21
N LEU A 342 -17.56 10.70 -6.63
CA LEU A 342 -17.34 9.28 -6.87
C LEU A 342 -17.60 8.46 -5.59
N PHE A 343 -17.06 8.92 -4.46
CA PHE A 343 -17.28 8.25 -3.18
C PHE A 343 -18.76 8.20 -2.79
N ILE A 344 -19.47 9.31 -2.92
CA ILE A 344 -20.91 9.39 -2.66
C ILE A 344 -21.69 8.46 -3.61
N ALA A 345 -21.40 8.54 -4.90
CA ALA A 345 -22.07 7.73 -5.92
C ALA A 345 -21.86 6.22 -5.69
N VAL A 346 -20.63 5.81 -5.34
CA VAL A 346 -20.32 4.40 -5.05
C VAL A 346 -20.97 3.94 -3.74
N THR A 347 -20.93 4.77 -2.71
CA THR A 347 -21.50 4.41 -1.40
C THR A 347 -23.03 4.27 -1.48
N LEU A 348 -23.71 5.14 -2.22
CA LEU A 348 -25.17 5.12 -2.36
C LEU A 348 -25.66 4.18 -3.47
N GLY A 349 -24.99 4.18 -4.62
CA GLY A 349 -25.46 3.46 -5.82
C GLY A 349 -24.86 2.06 -6.00
N LEU A 350 -23.65 1.81 -5.46
CA LEU A 350 -22.90 0.57 -5.66
C LEU A 350 -22.40 -0.02 -4.34
N PRO A 351 -23.28 -0.43 -3.42
CA PRO A 351 -22.87 -0.93 -2.10
C PRO A 351 -21.99 -2.18 -2.15
N LYS A 352 -21.96 -2.88 -3.29
CA LYS A 352 -21.11 -4.06 -3.56
C LYS A 352 -19.91 -3.72 -4.46
N GLY A 353 -19.68 -2.43 -4.77
CA GLY A 353 -18.62 -1.96 -5.66
C GLY A 353 -18.77 -2.43 -7.12
N LEU A 354 -17.73 -2.13 -7.94
CA LEU A 354 -17.70 -2.50 -9.38
C LEU A 354 -17.86 -4.01 -9.61
N LEU A 355 -17.25 -4.85 -8.76
CA LEU A 355 -17.42 -6.30 -8.87
C LEU A 355 -18.84 -6.78 -8.54
N GLY A 356 -19.61 -6.01 -7.78
CA GLY A 356 -21.01 -6.29 -7.52
C GLY A 356 -21.86 -6.27 -8.78
N LEU A 357 -21.57 -5.35 -9.70
CA LEU A 357 -22.25 -5.24 -11.00
C LEU A 357 -22.03 -6.48 -11.87
N LEU A 358 -20.83 -7.05 -11.83
CA LEU A 358 -20.48 -8.23 -12.62
C LEU A 358 -21.12 -9.53 -12.06
N ARG A 359 -21.58 -9.52 -10.81
CA ARG A 359 -22.19 -10.68 -10.14
C ARG A 359 -23.72 -10.70 -10.20
N THR A 360 -24.37 -9.57 -10.43
CA THR A 360 -25.85 -9.47 -10.43
C THR A 360 -26.52 -10.13 -11.62
N ASN A 361 -25.80 -10.50 -12.67
CA ASN A 361 -26.36 -11.17 -13.85
C ASN A 361 -26.58 -12.70 -13.73
N LYS A 362 -26.61 -13.28 -12.52
CA LYS A 362 -26.78 -14.74 -12.35
C LYS A 362 -28.06 -15.17 -11.60
N HIS A 363 -28.97 -14.27 -11.29
CA HIS A 363 -30.29 -14.61 -10.75
C HIS A 363 -31.37 -13.75 -11.45
N GLY A 364 -31.56 -14.01 -12.74
CA GLY A 364 -32.74 -13.71 -13.54
C GLY A 364 -33.19 -14.98 -14.21
#